data_70c1e4bdeb5e01902842cda02645e6bd
#
_entry.id   70c1e4bdeb5e01902842cda02645e6bd
#
_cell.length_a   1.000
_cell.length_b   1.000
_cell.length_c   1.000
_cell.angle_alpha   90.00
_cell.angle_beta   90.00
_cell.angle_gamma   90.00
#
_symmetry.space_group_name_H-M   'P 1'
#
loop_
_entity.id
_entity.type
_entity.pdbx_description
1 polymer ?
#
loop_
_entity_poly.entity_id
_entity_poly.type
_entity_poly.pdbx_seq_one_letter_code
_entity_poly.pdbx_strand_id
1 'polypeptide(L)'
;MLTVIRKNQQFLMLIIAILTIVAFIWLYNPTDKFNKFGSNDVANIYGRVVQRAEIDREVRGYSLALGLGLTDFVRDLGGMGANEETSLSDFILNLIVVRHEAPLLGVHPSDEEVAGVIKGLAPLQTDGAFDPSKYAAFLHEQLAPKGFTERQLEEIVRDSLKASQLRRIITSPVAVGEAQVREAARIYQPVTAQILRFDRDGFAKDSAVSPEEVSAFYEKNKQGLLSREARDISYVVLELPAGQQKLAGKERAGALQKLADQVEEAGKSIRAELQKGADFAKAAGKASLQPKKAAAIERDGSQKGKDAGIPASVVAGAFRLQKAGEISDIIQEGNSFYIVTVEGVSPARQLALAEVSERLTKLLKQEKAEKILADSANKAVEQIRAALASGKSFADAAKQAGVKTQQITGITPSDTKATQEQQALASATLSLKEGELGALQAAPWGAFAAYLEKRAPLTDAQWKQHNAALSKTLLSNERELLFLEWLRTARGAAKVRMMGRQGA
;
A
#
# COMPACT_ATOMS: atom_id res chain seq x y z
N MET A 1 35.98 15.27 9.63
CA MET A 1 34.91 14.29 9.92
C MET A 1 33.72 14.33 8.95
N LEU A 2 33.23 15.49 8.56
CA LEU A 2 32.07 15.60 7.61
C LEU A 2 32.34 15.09 6.18
N THR A 3 33.56 15.10 5.72
CA THR A 3 33.95 14.64 4.37
C THR A 3 33.95 13.10 4.23
N VAL A 4 34.22 12.37 5.30
CA VAL A 4 34.18 10.89 5.33
C VAL A 4 32.73 10.40 5.33
N ILE A 5 31.83 11.12 6.00
CA ILE A 5 30.39 10.81 6.02
C ILE A 5 29.77 11.02 4.65
N ARG A 6 30.16 12.08 3.92
CA ARG A 6 29.64 12.36 2.57
C ARG A 6 30.11 11.35 1.52
N LYS A 7 31.31 10.84 1.64
CA LYS A 7 31.86 9.83 0.70
C LYS A 7 31.20 8.46 0.86
N ASN A 8 30.64 8.16 2.06
CA ASN A 8 30.01 6.89 2.37
C ASN A 8 28.49 6.99 2.64
N GLN A 9 27.86 8.09 2.21
CA GLN A 9 26.46 8.38 2.52
C GLN A 9 25.49 7.29 2.00
N GLN A 10 25.74 6.72 0.81
CA GLN A 10 24.95 5.63 0.27
C GLN A 10 25.13 4.33 1.07
N PHE A 11 26.35 4.08 1.55
CA PHE A 11 26.66 2.93 2.40
C PHE A 11 26.06 3.07 3.79
N LEU A 12 26.11 4.28 4.37
CA LEU A 12 25.48 4.58 5.65
C LEU A 12 23.95 4.49 5.59
N MET A 13 23.34 4.97 4.50
CA MET A 13 21.92 4.82 4.24
C MET A 13 21.50 3.35 4.09
N LEU A 14 22.31 2.53 3.43
CA LEU A 14 22.05 1.09 3.29
C LEU A 14 22.11 0.38 4.66
N ILE A 15 23.09 0.72 5.48
CA ILE A 15 23.21 0.18 6.85
C ILE A 15 22.02 0.62 7.73
N ILE A 16 21.61 1.89 7.63
CA ILE A 16 20.45 2.41 8.37
C ILE A 16 19.17 1.76 7.88
N ALA A 17 18.99 1.58 6.57
CA ALA A 17 17.83 0.90 6.00
C ALA A 17 17.75 -0.57 6.45
N ILE A 18 18.89 -1.29 6.44
CA ILE A 18 18.97 -2.67 6.94
C ILE A 18 18.68 -2.72 8.45
N LEU A 19 19.23 -1.81 9.25
CA LEU A 19 18.96 -1.70 10.67
C LEU A 19 17.49 -1.39 10.97
N THR A 20 16.88 -0.51 10.19
CA THR A 20 15.48 -0.12 10.35
C THR A 20 14.55 -1.28 9.99
N ILE A 21 14.81 -1.99 8.88
CA ILE A 21 14.04 -3.17 8.46
C ILE A 21 14.14 -4.28 9.52
N VAL A 22 15.33 -4.54 10.04
CA VAL A 22 15.54 -5.57 11.08
C VAL A 22 14.90 -5.17 12.41
N ALA A 23 14.94 -3.88 12.80
CA ALA A 23 14.24 -3.39 13.98
C ALA A 23 12.70 -3.49 13.82
N PHE A 24 12.17 -3.20 12.63
CA PHE A 24 10.73 -3.36 12.35
C PHE A 24 10.29 -4.83 12.41
N ILE A 25 11.09 -5.74 11.86
CA ILE A 25 10.80 -7.20 11.92
C ILE A 25 10.85 -7.71 13.37
N TRP A 26 11.70 -7.12 14.21
CA TRP A 26 11.82 -7.49 15.63
C TRP A 26 10.70 -6.90 16.51
N LEU A 27 10.22 -5.69 16.21
CA LEU A 27 9.08 -5.07 16.90
C LEU A 27 7.72 -5.66 16.46
N TYR A 28 7.60 -6.09 15.21
CA TYR A 28 6.44 -6.80 14.68
C TYR A 28 6.76 -8.29 14.67
N ASN A 29 6.64 -8.93 15.83
CA ASN A 29 6.79 -10.37 15.96
C ASN A 29 5.61 -11.08 15.25
N PRO A 30 5.77 -11.61 14.00
CA PRO A 30 4.68 -12.30 13.32
C PRO A 30 4.35 -13.64 13.97
N THR A 31 5.15 -14.09 14.97
CA THR A 31 4.96 -15.37 15.65
C THR A 31 3.66 -15.45 16.44
N ASP A 32 3.09 -14.32 16.89
CA ASP A 32 1.82 -14.34 17.64
C ASP A 32 0.60 -14.71 16.78
N LYS A 33 0.65 -14.49 15.47
CA LYS A 33 -0.48 -14.85 14.58
C LYS A 33 -0.49 -16.34 14.22
N PHE A 34 0.67 -16.98 14.20
CA PHE A 34 0.80 -18.44 14.04
C PHE A 34 0.53 -19.22 15.36
N ASN A 35 0.53 -18.55 16.52
CA ASN A 35 0.25 -19.14 17.83
C ASN A 35 -1.19 -19.65 18.03
N LYS A 36 -2.09 -19.50 17.06
CA LYS A 36 -3.45 -20.05 17.13
C LYS A 36 -3.55 -21.56 16.85
N PHE A 37 -2.46 -22.20 16.43
CA PHE A 37 -2.43 -23.62 16.12
C PHE A 37 -1.86 -24.41 17.30
N GLY A 38 -2.70 -25.17 17.97
CA GLY A 38 -2.31 -25.98 19.15
C GLY A 38 -1.57 -27.29 18.84
N SER A 39 -1.16 -27.54 17.59
CA SER A 39 -0.30 -28.63 17.16
C SER A 39 0.99 -28.13 16.55
N ASN A 40 2.10 -28.86 16.71
CA ASN A 40 3.38 -28.56 16.06
C ASN A 40 3.33 -28.70 14.53
N ASP A 41 2.29 -29.34 14.01
CA ASP A 41 2.10 -29.62 12.59
C ASP A 41 1.27 -28.48 11.96
N VAL A 42 1.85 -27.78 11.00
CA VAL A 42 1.25 -26.59 10.38
C VAL A 42 0.61 -26.90 9.03
N ALA A 43 1.26 -27.72 8.22
CA ALA A 43 0.78 -28.05 6.88
C ALA A 43 1.26 -29.43 6.43
N ASN A 44 0.56 -30.01 5.46
CA ASN A 44 1.04 -31.14 4.66
C ASN A 44 1.32 -30.64 3.23
N ILE A 45 2.56 -30.84 2.76
CA ILE A 45 3.04 -30.37 1.45
C ILE A 45 3.81 -31.52 0.80
N TYR A 46 3.46 -31.92 -0.41
CA TYR A 46 3.99 -33.12 -1.08
C TYR A 46 3.84 -34.41 -0.24
N GLY A 47 2.77 -34.53 0.55
CA GLY A 47 2.56 -35.68 1.45
C GLY A 47 3.42 -35.64 2.72
N ARG A 48 4.28 -34.65 2.90
CA ARG A 48 5.15 -34.45 4.07
C ARG A 48 4.52 -33.47 5.04
N VAL A 49 4.56 -33.78 6.33
CA VAL A 49 4.15 -32.83 7.37
C VAL A 49 5.22 -31.78 7.58
N VAL A 50 4.82 -30.53 7.50
CA VAL A 50 5.66 -29.35 7.77
C VAL A 50 5.36 -28.87 9.19
N GLN A 51 6.39 -28.83 10.01
CA GLN A 51 6.28 -28.45 11.42
C GLN A 51 6.50 -26.95 11.60
N ARG A 52 6.02 -26.42 12.71
CA ARG A 52 6.16 -25.02 13.09
C ARG A 52 7.62 -24.56 13.10
N ALA A 53 8.51 -25.35 13.69
CA ALA A 53 9.95 -25.04 13.74
C ALA A 53 10.57 -24.87 12.34
N GLU A 54 10.04 -25.58 11.33
CA GLU A 54 10.45 -25.44 9.94
C GLU A 54 9.96 -24.09 9.37
N ILE A 55 8.70 -23.74 9.59
CA ILE A 55 8.16 -22.44 9.18
C ILE A 55 8.94 -21.30 9.82
N ASP A 56 9.19 -21.35 11.13
CA ASP A 56 9.95 -20.32 11.85
C ASP A 56 11.38 -20.18 11.30
N ARG A 57 11.99 -21.27 10.84
CA ARG A 57 13.29 -21.25 10.18
C ARG A 57 13.20 -20.54 8.82
N GLU A 58 12.16 -20.80 8.01
CA GLU A 58 11.97 -20.18 6.72
C GLU A 58 11.63 -18.68 6.86
N VAL A 59 10.88 -18.26 7.88
CA VAL A 59 10.66 -16.86 8.23
C VAL A 59 12.00 -16.14 8.50
N ARG A 60 12.89 -16.78 9.29
CA ARG A 60 14.25 -16.24 9.49
C ARG A 60 15.05 -16.21 8.18
N GLY A 61 14.91 -17.24 7.34
CA GLY A 61 15.54 -17.29 6.02
C GLY A 61 15.10 -16.15 5.12
N TYR A 62 13.80 -15.81 5.11
CA TYR A 62 13.27 -14.65 4.40
C TYR A 62 13.93 -13.34 4.86
N SER A 63 14.01 -13.15 6.19
CA SER A 63 14.65 -11.98 6.77
C SER A 63 16.15 -11.89 6.42
N LEU A 64 16.83 -13.05 6.39
CA LEU A 64 18.22 -13.13 5.98
C LEU A 64 18.40 -12.80 4.51
N ALA A 65 17.53 -13.32 3.63
CA ALA A 65 17.56 -13.02 2.20
C ALA A 65 17.40 -11.52 1.91
N LEU A 66 16.46 -10.85 2.60
CA LEU A 66 16.30 -9.40 2.54
C LEU A 66 17.57 -8.66 3.01
N GLY A 67 18.12 -9.07 4.14
CA GLY A 67 19.34 -8.48 4.70
C GLY A 67 20.58 -8.65 3.82
N LEU A 68 20.64 -9.71 3.02
CA LEU A 68 21.70 -9.98 2.05
C LEU A 68 21.49 -9.25 0.71
N GLY A 69 20.35 -8.58 0.52
CA GLY A 69 20.01 -7.94 -0.75
C GLY A 69 19.64 -8.91 -1.87
N LEU A 70 19.20 -10.14 -1.54
CA LEU A 70 18.72 -11.13 -2.52
C LEU A 70 17.29 -10.77 -2.98
N THR A 71 17.13 -9.53 -3.46
CA THR A 71 15.82 -8.92 -3.77
C THR A 71 15.08 -9.66 -4.87
N ASP A 72 15.78 -10.12 -5.91
CA ASP A 72 15.17 -10.90 -6.98
C ASP A 72 14.62 -12.23 -6.48
N PHE A 73 15.35 -12.92 -5.62
CA PHE A 73 14.91 -14.16 -5.01
C PHE A 73 13.66 -13.97 -4.16
N VAL A 74 13.64 -12.92 -3.34
CA VAL A 74 12.48 -12.59 -2.50
C VAL A 74 11.27 -12.22 -3.35
N ARG A 75 11.46 -11.40 -4.39
CA ARG A 75 10.40 -11.00 -5.33
C ARG A 75 9.85 -12.21 -6.10
N ASP A 76 10.72 -13.04 -6.67
CA ASP A 76 10.34 -14.18 -7.50
C ASP A 76 9.53 -15.22 -6.72
N LEU A 77 9.83 -15.41 -5.43
CA LEU A 77 9.10 -16.36 -4.59
C LEU A 77 7.97 -15.73 -3.78
N GLY A 78 8.08 -14.47 -3.36
CA GLY A 78 7.05 -13.75 -2.61
C GLY A 78 5.85 -13.31 -3.47
N GLY A 79 6.00 -13.34 -4.79
CA GLY A 79 4.94 -12.94 -5.71
C GLY A 79 4.55 -11.47 -5.59
N MET A 80 3.39 -11.11 -6.14
CA MET A 80 2.78 -9.78 -6.04
C MET A 80 1.74 -9.73 -4.92
N GLY A 81 2.08 -10.24 -3.74
CA GLY A 81 1.17 -10.27 -2.59
C GLY A 81 0.62 -8.89 -2.25
N ALA A 82 -0.66 -8.84 -1.87
CA ALA A 82 -1.36 -7.59 -1.55
C ALA A 82 -0.80 -6.89 -0.29
N ASN A 83 -0.04 -7.62 0.53
CA ASN A 83 0.62 -7.14 1.74
C ASN A 83 1.81 -8.03 2.11
N GLU A 84 2.64 -7.57 3.05
CA GLU A 84 3.85 -8.26 3.50
C GLU A 84 3.57 -9.68 4.04
N GLU A 85 2.45 -9.90 4.73
CA GLU A 85 2.06 -11.20 5.29
C GLU A 85 1.78 -12.22 4.18
N THR A 86 1.10 -11.80 3.11
CA THR A 86 0.82 -12.63 1.94
C THR A 86 2.11 -12.96 1.19
N SER A 87 2.98 -11.97 1.01
CA SER A 87 4.27 -12.14 0.34
C SER A 87 5.19 -13.10 1.10
N LEU A 88 5.24 -13.03 2.42
CA LEU A 88 5.99 -13.96 3.26
C LEU A 88 5.44 -15.38 3.17
N SER A 89 4.13 -15.54 3.23
CA SER A 89 3.47 -16.85 3.11
C SER A 89 3.75 -17.48 1.74
N ASP A 90 3.63 -16.70 0.65
CA ASP A 90 3.92 -17.14 -0.70
C ASP A 90 5.40 -17.51 -0.86
N PHE A 91 6.31 -16.69 -0.30
CA PHE A 91 7.74 -17.00 -0.31
C PHE A 91 8.03 -18.36 0.31
N ILE A 92 7.51 -18.64 1.52
CA ILE A 92 7.76 -19.90 2.23
C ILE A 92 7.23 -21.08 1.42
N LEU A 93 6.00 -21.00 0.93
CA LEU A 93 5.40 -22.08 0.14
C LEU A 93 6.17 -22.33 -1.17
N ASN A 94 6.52 -21.26 -1.87
CA ASN A 94 7.27 -21.35 -3.12
C ASN A 94 8.71 -21.83 -2.90
N LEU A 95 9.33 -21.49 -1.77
CA LEU A 95 10.65 -22.01 -1.39
C LEU A 95 10.63 -23.54 -1.21
N ILE A 96 9.60 -24.06 -0.53
CA ILE A 96 9.41 -25.51 -0.38
C ILE A 96 9.23 -26.17 -1.76
N VAL A 97 8.45 -25.53 -2.65
CA VAL A 97 8.27 -26.01 -4.04
C VAL A 97 9.61 -26.01 -4.77
N VAL A 98 10.36 -24.91 -4.74
CA VAL A 98 11.68 -24.81 -5.40
C VAL A 98 12.65 -25.89 -4.90
N ARG A 99 12.71 -26.12 -3.60
CA ARG A 99 13.56 -27.18 -3.02
C ARG A 99 13.15 -28.58 -3.47
N HIS A 100 11.85 -28.82 -3.70
CA HIS A 100 11.35 -30.10 -4.21
C HIS A 100 11.60 -30.26 -5.71
N GLU A 101 11.30 -29.23 -6.51
CA GLU A 101 11.33 -29.31 -7.96
C GLU A 101 12.75 -29.20 -8.55
N ALA A 102 13.65 -28.47 -7.87
CA ALA A 102 15.00 -28.23 -8.37
C ALA A 102 15.77 -29.52 -8.70
N PRO A 103 15.87 -30.51 -7.78
CA PRO A 103 16.55 -31.77 -8.08
C PRO A 103 15.85 -32.57 -9.19
N LEU A 104 14.53 -32.51 -9.30
CA LEU A 104 13.77 -33.22 -10.34
C LEU A 104 14.08 -32.69 -11.74
N LEU A 105 14.43 -31.40 -11.82
CA LEU A 105 14.82 -30.72 -13.06
C LEU A 105 16.34 -30.62 -13.25
N GLY A 106 17.12 -31.39 -12.46
CA GLY A 106 18.58 -31.44 -12.57
C GLY A 106 19.30 -30.20 -12.05
N VAL A 107 18.66 -29.40 -11.21
CA VAL A 107 19.24 -28.18 -10.64
C VAL A 107 19.91 -28.47 -9.31
N HIS A 108 21.25 -28.46 -9.32
CA HIS A 108 22.11 -28.76 -8.17
C HIS A 108 23.24 -27.73 -8.08
N PRO A 109 23.01 -26.53 -7.49
CA PRO A 109 24.07 -25.54 -7.36
C PRO A 109 25.28 -26.09 -6.59
N SER A 110 26.47 -25.93 -7.16
CA SER A 110 27.73 -26.37 -6.54
C SER A 110 28.16 -25.46 -5.39
N ASP A 111 29.08 -25.92 -4.56
CA ASP A 111 29.64 -25.10 -3.49
C ASP A 111 30.45 -23.92 -4.04
N GLU A 112 31.08 -24.07 -5.22
CA GLU A 112 31.79 -23.00 -5.91
C GLU A 112 30.82 -21.91 -6.38
N GLU A 113 29.63 -22.28 -6.90
CA GLU A 113 28.59 -21.31 -7.28
C GLU A 113 28.09 -20.55 -6.07
N VAL A 114 27.82 -21.23 -4.94
CA VAL A 114 27.39 -20.61 -3.68
C VAL A 114 28.45 -19.63 -3.17
N ALA A 115 29.71 -20.08 -3.12
CA ALA A 115 30.84 -19.23 -2.71
C ALA A 115 31.00 -18.02 -3.66
N GLY A 116 30.79 -18.23 -4.98
CA GLY A 116 30.81 -17.16 -5.96
C GLY A 116 29.79 -16.07 -5.69
N VAL A 117 28.53 -16.45 -5.38
CA VAL A 117 27.48 -15.48 -5.01
C VAL A 117 27.85 -14.74 -3.73
N ILE A 118 28.29 -15.47 -2.68
CA ILE A 118 28.67 -14.85 -1.41
C ILE A 118 29.78 -13.84 -1.63
N LYS A 119 30.86 -14.20 -2.36
CA LYS A 119 31.96 -13.29 -2.69
C LYS A 119 31.54 -12.08 -3.52
N GLY A 120 30.44 -12.21 -4.28
CA GLY A 120 29.85 -11.15 -5.09
C GLY A 120 28.99 -10.16 -4.30
N LEU A 121 28.67 -10.42 -3.04
CA LEU A 121 27.85 -9.52 -2.23
C LEU A 121 28.61 -8.22 -1.94
N ALA A 122 28.04 -7.09 -2.33
CA ALA A 122 28.67 -5.77 -2.21
C ALA A 122 29.20 -5.43 -0.79
N PRO A 123 28.51 -5.80 0.32
CA PRO A 123 29.04 -5.57 1.69
C PRO A 123 30.33 -6.34 2.00
N LEU A 124 30.62 -7.39 1.24
CA LEU A 124 31.79 -8.27 1.46
C LEU A 124 32.96 -7.94 0.53
N GLN A 125 32.88 -6.81 -0.17
CA GLN A 125 33.90 -6.40 -1.14
C GLN A 125 34.62 -5.13 -0.72
N THR A 126 35.90 -5.01 -1.12
CA THR A 126 36.69 -3.79 -1.13
C THR A 126 37.17 -3.56 -2.54
N ASP A 127 36.88 -2.38 -3.11
CA ASP A 127 37.23 -2.02 -4.50
C ASP A 127 36.79 -3.05 -5.56
N GLY A 128 35.62 -3.69 -5.32
CA GLY A 128 35.04 -4.69 -6.25
C GLY A 128 35.62 -6.11 -6.09
N ALA A 129 36.57 -6.33 -5.19
CA ALA A 129 37.13 -7.63 -4.88
C ALA A 129 36.67 -8.15 -3.51
N PHE A 130 36.49 -9.45 -3.38
CA PHE A 130 36.12 -10.10 -2.12
C PHE A 130 37.17 -9.81 -1.02
N ASP A 131 36.71 -9.43 0.16
CA ASP A 131 37.53 -9.12 1.33
C ASP A 131 37.25 -10.13 2.46
N PRO A 132 38.18 -11.07 2.74
CA PRO A 132 38.01 -12.06 3.79
C PRO A 132 37.81 -11.44 5.19
N SER A 133 38.39 -10.27 5.45
CA SER A 133 38.27 -9.59 6.74
C SER A 133 36.83 -9.06 6.92
N LYS A 134 36.23 -8.49 5.86
CA LYS A 134 34.83 -8.08 5.85
C LYS A 134 33.89 -9.26 6.00
N TYR A 135 34.20 -10.39 5.39
CA TYR A 135 33.43 -11.61 5.55
C TYR A 135 33.46 -12.09 7.00
N ALA A 136 34.62 -12.19 7.61
CA ALA A 136 34.76 -12.57 9.02
C ALA A 136 34.01 -11.61 9.96
N ALA A 137 34.16 -10.29 9.76
CA ALA A 137 33.42 -9.28 10.51
C ALA A 137 31.89 -9.42 10.29
N PHE A 138 31.45 -9.65 9.07
CA PHE A 138 30.03 -9.87 8.76
C PHE A 138 29.46 -11.07 9.51
N LEU A 139 30.19 -12.20 9.55
CA LEU A 139 29.74 -13.39 10.30
C LEU A 139 29.61 -13.10 11.81
N HIS A 140 30.60 -12.43 12.41
CA HIS A 140 30.63 -12.18 13.85
C HIS A 140 29.75 -11.03 14.30
N GLU A 141 29.69 -9.94 13.54
CA GLU A 141 29.05 -8.68 13.95
C GLU A 141 27.63 -8.53 13.40
N GLN A 142 27.33 -9.18 12.28
CA GLN A 142 26.04 -9.00 11.60
C GLN A 142 25.18 -10.29 11.64
N LEU A 143 25.77 -11.46 11.46
CA LEU A 143 25.04 -12.73 11.37
C LEU A 143 24.83 -13.35 12.78
N ALA A 144 25.89 -13.61 13.52
CA ALA A 144 25.85 -14.32 14.81
C ALA A 144 24.96 -13.60 15.85
N PRO A 145 24.99 -12.27 16.02
CA PRO A 145 24.12 -11.58 17.00
C PRO A 145 22.63 -11.69 16.65
N LYS A 146 22.30 -11.98 15.39
CA LYS A 146 20.91 -12.20 14.92
C LYS A 146 20.49 -13.66 14.97
N GLY A 147 21.34 -14.53 15.51
CA GLY A 147 21.09 -15.96 15.62
C GLY A 147 21.23 -16.73 14.31
N PHE A 148 21.92 -16.18 13.31
CA PHE A 148 22.22 -16.88 12.07
C PHE A 148 23.62 -17.50 12.09
N THR A 149 23.73 -18.63 11.40
CA THR A 149 25.00 -19.34 11.20
C THR A 149 25.48 -19.20 9.77
N GLU A 150 26.77 -19.40 9.55
CA GLU A 150 27.36 -19.47 8.19
C GLU A 150 26.68 -20.50 7.31
N ARG A 151 26.34 -21.67 7.83
CA ARG A 151 25.58 -22.68 7.13
C ARG A 151 24.20 -22.18 6.64
N GLN A 152 23.49 -21.40 7.47
CA GLN A 152 22.21 -20.79 7.04
C GLN A 152 22.39 -19.75 5.96
N LEU A 153 23.50 -19.00 5.97
CA LEU A 153 23.88 -18.10 4.89
C LEU A 153 24.07 -18.88 3.57
N GLU A 154 24.85 -19.98 3.61
CA GLU A 154 25.06 -20.83 2.44
C GLU A 154 23.78 -21.49 1.95
N GLU A 155 22.93 -21.99 2.85
CA GLU A 155 21.64 -22.60 2.51
C GLU A 155 20.72 -21.62 1.78
N ILE A 156 20.57 -20.36 2.27
CA ILE A 156 19.71 -19.39 1.62
C ILE A 156 20.26 -18.93 0.26
N VAL A 157 21.57 -18.80 0.13
CA VAL A 157 22.23 -18.49 -1.16
C VAL A 157 22.06 -19.65 -2.13
N ARG A 158 22.20 -20.89 -1.68
CA ARG A 158 21.96 -22.10 -2.50
C ARG A 158 20.51 -22.16 -3.00
N ASP A 159 19.55 -21.83 -2.16
CA ASP A 159 18.14 -21.77 -2.55
C ASP A 159 17.85 -20.63 -3.53
N SER A 160 18.51 -19.49 -3.39
CA SER A 160 18.41 -18.39 -4.38
C SER A 160 18.96 -18.81 -5.73
N LEU A 161 20.07 -19.57 -5.76
CA LEU A 161 20.62 -20.16 -6.97
C LEU A 161 19.67 -21.18 -7.60
N LYS A 162 19.05 -22.08 -6.78
CA LYS A 162 18.05 -23.01 -7.31
C LYS A 162 16.89 -22.26 -7.96
N ALA A 163 16.33 -21.24 -7.30
CA ALA A 163 15.25 -20.45 -7.85
C ALA A 163 15.64 -19.78 -9.18
N SER A 164 16.81 -19.15 -9.23
CA SER A 164 17.29 -18.47 -10.44
C SER A 164 17.61 -19.43 -11.59
N GLN A 165 18.18 -20.60 -11.30
CA GLN A 165 18.45 -21.63 -12.29
C GLN A 165 17.18 -22.27 -12.82
N LEU A 166 16.21 -22.59 -11.94
CA LEU A 166 14.88 -23.04 -12.34
C LEU A 166 14.19 -22.01 -13.21
N ARG A 167 14.14 -20.73 -12.78
CA ARG A 167 13.58 -19.66 -13.58
C ARG A 167 14.19 -19.62 -14.98
N ARG A 168 15.49 -19.70 -15.08
CA ARG A 168 16.20 -19.72 -16.37
C ARG A 168 15.81 -20.91 -17.24
N ILE A 169 15.72 -22.12 -16.66
CA ILE A 169 15.32 -23.33 -17.39
C ILE A 169 13.87 -23.21 -17.87
N ILE A 170 12.94 -22.90 -16.98
CA ILE A 170 11.50 -22.80 -17.26
C ILE A 170 11.23 -21.72 -18.32
N THR A 171 11.94 -20.59 -18.24
CA THR A 171 11.68 -19.45 -19.12
C THR A 171 12.58 -19.40 -20.37
N SER A 172 13.48 -20.37 -20.53
CA SER A 172 14.37 -20.43 -21.70
C SER A 172 13.66 -20.47 -23.05
N PRO A 173 12.47 -21.11 -23.20
CA PRO A 173 11.77 -21.13 -24.50
C PRO A 173 11.07 -19.82 -24.83
N VAL A 174 10.97 -18.88 -23.89
CA VAL A 174 10.24 -17.62 -24.12
C VAL A 174 11.01 -16.73 -25.09
N ALA A 175 10.35 -16.39 -26.18
CA ALA A 175 10.84 -15.44 -27.17
C ALA A 175 9.72 -14.41 -27.47
N VAL A 176 10.12 -13.18 -27.72
CA VAL A 176 9.21 -12.10 -28.13
C VAL A 176 9.43 -11.80 -29.60
N GLY A 177 8.36 -11.94 -30.39
CA GLY A 177 8.39 -11.66 -31.83
C GLY A 177 8.30 -10.17 -32.13
N GLU A 178 8.79 -9.77 -33.30
CA GLU A 178 8.73 -8.37 -33.75
C GLU A 178 7.30 -7.81 -33.77
N ALA A 179 6.31 -8.62 -34.12
CA ALA A 179 4.89 -8.22 -34.11
C ALA A 179 4.42 -7.80 -32.72
N GLN A 180 4.81 -8.53 -31.67
CA GLN A 180 4.48 -8.18 -30.26
C GLN A 180 5.15 -6.86 -29.86
N VAL A 181 6.42 -6.66 -30.27
CA VAL A 181 7.13 -5.41 -29.99
C VAL A 181 6.49 -4.24 -30.72
N ARG A 182 6.04 -4.42 -31.98
CA ARG A 182 5.33 -3.40 -32.74
C ARG A 182 3.98 -3.07 -32.13
N GLU A 183 3.27 -4.04 -31.59
CA GLU A 183 2.03 -3.82 -30.86
C GLU A 183 2.27 -3.02 -29.59
N ALA A 184 3.25 -3.41 -28.77
CA ALA A 184 3.62 -2.66 -27.58
C ALA A 184 4.11 -1.23 -27.90
N ALA A 185 4.71 -1.02 -29.06
CA ALA A 185 5.19 0.30 -29.50
C ALA A 185 4.06 1.28 -29.84
N ARG A 186 2.79 0.82 -29.89
CA ARG A 186 1.63 1.71 -30.07
C ARG A 186 1.55 2.83 -29.05
N ILE A 187 2.09 2.63 -27.85
CA ILE A 187 2.15 3.68 -26.81
C ILE A 187 2.94 4.92 -27.24
N TYR A 188 3.86 4.76 -28.21
CA TYR A 188 4.67 5.86 -28.76
C TYR A 188 4.13 6.41 -30.08
N GLN A 189 3.04 5.85 -30.61
CA GLN A 189 2.46 6.30 -31.88
C GLN A 189 1.49 7.46 -31.64
N PRO A 190 1.69 8.60 -32.33
CA PRO A 190 0.75 9.69 -32.27
C PRO A 190 -0.62 9.30 -32.83
N VAL A 191 -1.67 9.66 -32.11
CA VAL A 191 -3.04 9.38 -32.55
C VAL A 191 -3.80 10.65 -32.89
N THR A 192 -4.72 10.51 -33.85
CA THR A 192 -5.82 11.46 -34.08
C THR A 192 -7.10 10.70 -33.74
N ALA A 193 -7.84 11.18 -32.75
CA ALA A 193 -9.04 10.53 -32.29
C ALA A 193 -10.13 11.56 -31.94
N GLN A 194 -11.38 11.16 -32.11
CA GLN A 194 -12.55 11.87 -31.62
C GLN A 194 -13.01 11.26 -30.31
N ILE A 195 -13.22 12.08 -29.32
CA ILE A 195 -13.66 11.66 -27.99
C ILE A 195 -15.13 12.07 -27.82
N LEU A 196 -15.99 11.11 -27.63
CA LEU A 196 -17.35 11.32 -27.15
C LEU A 196 -17.28 11.64 -25.67
N ARG A 197 -17.74 12.82 -25.26
CA ARG A 197 -17.63 13.29 -23.88
C ARG A 197 -19.01 13.38 -23.23
N PHE A 198 -19.16 12.75 -22.06
CA PHE A 198 -20.37 12.75 -21.26
C PHE A 198 -20.06 13.32 -19.86
N ASP A 199 -20.30 14.60 -19.66
CA ASP A 199 -19.99 15.28 -18.39
C ASP A 199 -21.08 15.02 -17.36
N ARG A 200 -20.71 14.57 -16.17
CA ARG A 200 -21.62 14.25 -15.06
C ARG A 200 -22.55 15.42 -14.71
N ASP A 201 -22.04 16.63 -14.71
CA ASP A 201 -22.81 17.82 -14.33
C ASP A 201 -23.99 18.09 -15.27
N GLY A 202 -23.91 17.65 -16.51
CA GLY A 202 -25.02 17.73 -17.46
C GLY A 202 -26.22 16.89 -17.05
N PHE A 203 -25.98 15.75 -16.40
CA PHE A 203 -27.03 14.80 -15.98
C PHE A 203 -27.49 15.03 -14.52
N ALA A 204 -26.74 15.80 -13.73
CA ALA A 204 -27.10 16.10 -12.35
C ALA A 204 -28.42 16.89 -12.21
N LYS A 205 -28.78 17.68 -13.23
CA LYS A 205 -30.02 18.44 -13.24
C LYS A 205 -31.26 17.56 -13.32
N ASP A 206 -31.18 16.44 -14.01
CA ASP A 206 -32.28 15.50 -14.23
C ASP A 206 -32.38 14.42 -13.12
N SER A 207 -31.49 14.47 -12.14
CA SER A 207 -31.42 13.53 -11.03
C SER A 207 -32.18 13.98 -9.79
N ALA A 208 -33.41 14.52 -9.95
CA ALA A 208 -34.24 14.89 -8.82
C ALA A 208 -34.48 13.66 -7.91
N VAL A 209 -34.40 13.90 -6.59
CA VAL A 209 -34.63 12.89 -5.54
C VAL A 209 -35.78 13.36 -4.68
N SER A 210 -36.80 12.50 -4.53
CA SER A 210 -37.94 12.83 -3.69
C SER A 210 -37.67 12.50 -2.20
N PRO A 211 -38.39 13.12 -1.27
CA PRO A 211 -38.30 12.79 0.16
C PRO A 211 -38.59 11.31 0.46
N GLU A 212 -39.52 10.71 -0.30
CA GLU A 212 -39.90 9.30 -0.17
C GLU A 212 -38.74 8.37 -0.54
N GLU A 213 -37.97 8.72 -1.58
CA GLU A 213 -36.78 7.96 -1.96
C GLU A 213 -35.68 8.05 -0.90
N VAL A 214 -35.49 9.22 -0.31
CA VAL A 214 -34.53 9.41 0.79
C VAL A 214 -34.95 8.58 2.00
N SER A 215 -36.24 8.57 2.32
CA SER A 215 -36.79 7.77 3.42
C SER A 215 -36.65 6.27 3.16
N ALA A 216 -36.95 5.80 1.96
CA ALA A 216 -36.80 4.40 1.58
C ALA A 216 -35.33 3.94 1.62
N PHE A 217 -34.43 4.79 1.16
CA PHE A 217 -32.98 4.53 1.23
C PHE A 217 -32.49 4.47 2.66
N TYR A 218 -32.94 5.39 3.51
CA TYR A 218 -32.63 5.38 4.94
C TYR A 218 -33.10 4.08 5.59
N GLU A 219 -34.36 3.69 5.43
CA GLU A 219 -34.89 2.47 6.04
C GLU A 219 -34.10 1.21 5.63
N LYS A 220 -33.69 1.13 4.35
CA LYS A 220 -32.88 0.02 3.85
C LYS A 220 -31.48 -0.03 4.44
N ASN A 221 -30.89 1.13 4.76
CA ASN A 221 -29.48 1.23 5.13
C ASN A 221 -29.27 1.67 6.59
N LYS A 222 -30.33 1.87 7.37
CA LYS A 222 -30.27 2.48 8.72
C LYS A 222 -29.34 1.79 9.69
N GLN A 223 -29.15 0.47 9.58
CA GLN A 223 -28.21 -0.28 10.42
C GLN A 223 -26.75 0.16 10.25
N GLY A 224 -26.38 0.64 9.07
CA GLY A 224 -25.05 1.18 8.76
C GLY A 224 -24.91 2.68 9.01
N LEU A 225 -26.02 3.39 9.27
CA LEU A 225 -26.02 4.84 9.49
C LEU A 225 -25.87 5.14 10.99
N LEU A 226 -24.65 4.92 11.49
CA LEU A 226 -24.31 5.15 12.88
C LEU A 226 -23.51 6.45 13.04
N SER A 227 -23.74 7.14 14.17
CA SER A 227 -22.79 8.16 14.61
C SER A 227 -21.49 7.50 15.04
N ARG A 228 -20.42 8.25 15.05
CA ARG A 228 -19.19 7.78 15.70
C ARG A 228 -19.32 7.98 17.22
N GLU A 229 -18.57 7.17 17.99
CA GLU A 229 -18.37 7.45 19.41
C GLU A 229 -17.67 8.79 19.55
N ALA A 230 -18.19 9.66 20.39
CA ALA A 230 -17.60 10.95 20.70
C ALA A 230 -17.41 11.11 22.21
N ARG A 231 -16.39 11.87 22.60
CA ARG A 231 -16.06 12.10 24.00
C ARG A 231 -15.95 13.58 24.31
N ASP A 232 -16.52 13.99 25.42
CA ASP A 232 -16.25 15.28 26.01
C ASP A 232 -14.99 15.14 26.86
N ILE A 233 -13.95 15.89 26.53
CA ILE A 233 -12.66 15.80 27.19
C ILE A 233 -12.25 17.13 27.82
N SER A 234 -11.56 17.03 28.93
CA SER A 234 -10.79 18.12 29.49
C SER A 234 -9.33 17.73 29.59
N TYR A 235 -8.44 18.65 29.32
CA TYR A 235 -7.01 18.37 29.37
C TYR A 235 -6.24 19.57 29.87
N VAL A 236 -5.11 19.30 30.50
CA VAL A 236 -4.09 20.32 30.82
C VAL A 236 -2.89 20.09 29.94
N VAL A 237 -2.18 21.16 29.62
CA VAL A 237 -0.94 21.12 28.85
C VAL A 237 0.13 21.92 29.57
N LEU A 238 1.32 21.32 29.67
CA LEU A 238 2.53 22.01 30.10
C LEU A 238 3.48 22.00 28.90
N GLU A 239 3.96 23.17 28.55
CA GLU A 239 4.81 23.38 27.38
C GLU A 239 6.16 23.96 27.81
N LEU A 240 7.22 23.66 27.06
CA LEU A 240 8.48 24.36 27.27
C LEU A 240 8.30 25.86 27.07
N PRO A 241 8.80 26.72 27.99
CA PRO A 241 8.77 28.17 27.82
C PRO A 241 9.33 28.59 26.45
N ALA A 242 8.75 29.64 25.86
CA ALA A 242 9.13 30.11 24.51
C ALA A 242 10.63 30.27 24.31
N GLY A 243 11.36 30.75 25.33
CA GLY A 243 12.84 30.86 25.30
C GLY A 243 13.59 29.52 25.26
N GLN A 244 12.93 28.43 25.61
CA GLN A 244 13.54 27.09 25.66
C GLN A 244 13.10 26.18 24.51
N GLN A 245 12.15 26.59 23.71
CA GLN A 245 11.66 25.78 22.57
C GLN A 245 12.69 25.55 21.47
N LYS A 246 13.70 26.44 21.36
CA LYS A 246 14.78 26.34 20.37
C LYS A 246 16.02 25.59 20.87
N LEU A 247 16.01 25.10 22.11
CA LEU A 247 17.10 24.30 22.64
C LEU A 247 17.31 23.02 21.85
N ALA A 248 18.52 22.53 21.77
CA ALA A 248 18.90 21.31 21.07
C ALA A 248 19.81 20.40 21.94
N GLY A 249 19.94 19.13 21.55
CA GLY A 249 20.83 18.19 22.20
C GLY A 249 20.55 18.01 23.69
N LYS A 250 21.61 18.02 24.48
CA LYS A 250 21.57 17.78 25.97
C LYS A 250 20.74 18.84 26.71
N GLU A 251 20.81 20.11 26.28
CA GLU A 251 20.09 21.20 26.95
C GLU A 251 18.56 21.03 26.79
N ARG A 252 18.11 20.68 25.59
CA ARG A 252 16.71 20.36 25.35
C ARG A 252 16.26 19.15 26.17
N ALA A 253 17.05 18.08 26.22
CA ALA A 253 16.74 16.89 27.00
C ALA A 253 16.61 17.23 28.49
N GLY A 254 17.51 18.03 29.04
CA GLY A 254 17.46 18.49 30.44
C GLY A 254 16.22 19.37 30.74
N ALA A 255 15.87 20.25 29.83
CA ALA A 255 14.67 21.08 29.96
C ALA A 255 13.36 20.25 29.90
N LEU A 256 13.28 19.29 28.99
CA LEU A 256 12.16 18.35 28.90
C LEU A 256 12.05 17.46 30.13
N GLN A 257 13.17 16.99 30.67
CA GLN A 257 13.15 16.18 31.90
C GLN A 257 12.56 16.98 33.08
N LYS A 258 13.02 18.22 33.27
CA LYS A 258 12.47 19.09 34.33
C LYS A 258 10.98 19.33 34.16
N LEU A 259 10.52 19.52 32.90
CA LEU A 259 9.10 19.68 32.59
C LEU A 259 8.33 18.39 32.88
N ALA A 260 8.89 17.22 32.55
CA ALA A 260 8.31 15.93 32.88
C ALA A 260 8.13 15.73 34.39
N ASP A 261 9.16 16.08 35.19
CA ASP A 261 9.08 16.01 36.65
C ASP A 261 7.98 16.90 37.20
N GLN A 262 7.81 18.13 36.67
CA GLN A 262 6.72 19.04 37.02
C GLN A 262 5.34 18.47 36.68
N VAL A 263 5.21 17.84 35.50
CA VAL A 263 3.94 17.21 35.06
C VAL A 263 3.61 15.99 35.93
N GLU A 264 4.63 15.23 36.35
CA GLU A 264 4.44 14.08 37.25
C GLU A 264 3.90 14.52 38.61
N GLU A 265 4.48 15.58 39.21
CA GLU A 265 3.98 16.17 40.45
C GLU A 265 2.55 16.72 40.29
N ALA A 266 2.27 17.44 39.20
CA ALA A 266 0.95 17.92 38.87
C ALA A 266 -0.04 16.75 38.71
N GLY A 267 0.33 15.70 38.03
CA GLY A 267 -0.47 14.49 37.85
C GLY A 267 -0.79 13.79 39.18
N LYS A 268 0.17 13.68 40.09
CA LYS A 268 -0.05 13.16 41.45
C LYS A 268 -1.03 14.01 42.22
N SER A 269 -0.86 15.35 42.20
CA SER A 269 -1.78 16.31 42.83
C SER A 269 -3.19 16.20 42.27
N ILE A 270 -3.36 16.17 40.96
CA ILE A 270 -4.66 16.03 40.31
C ILE A 270 -5.31 14.71 40.72
N ARG A 271 -4.61 13.58 40.68
CA ARG A 271 -5.15 12.27 41.12
C ARG A 271 -5.60 12.28 42.57
N ALA A 272 -4.81 12.86 43.45
CA ALA A 272 -5.15 12.96 44.86
C ALA A 272 -6.43 13.79 45.13
N GLU A 273 -6.64 14.87 44.38
CA GLU A 273 -7.84 15.70 44.51
C GLU A 273 -9.08 15.04 43.91
N LEU A 274 -8.93 14.34 42.77
CA LEU A 274 -10.00 13.54 42.17
C LEU A 274 -10.46 12.42 43.10
N GLN A 275 -9.56 11.77 43.83
CA GLN A 275 -9.89 10.76 44.84
C GLN A 275 -10.67 11.34 46.02
N LYS A 276 -10.54 12.65 46.34
CA LYS A 276 -11.33 13.35 47.32
C LYS A 276 -12.69 13.83 46.78
N GLY A 277 -13.01 13.53 45.53
CA GLY A 277 -14.27 13.92 44.90
C GLY A 277 -14.27 15.29 44.22
N ALA A 278 -13.10 15.91 44.03
CA ALA A 278 -13.01 17.14 43.23
C ALA A 278 -13.23 16.85 41.75
N ASP A 279 -13.80 17.84 41.02
CA ASP A 279 -13.80 17.78 39.57
C ASP A 279 -12.41 18.09 39.00
N PHE A 280 -12.17 17.68 37.72
CA PHE A 280 -10.87 17.86 37.08
C PHE A 280 -10.43 19.33 37.02
N ALA A 281 -11.34 20.25 36.80
CA ALA A 281 -11.01 21.67 36.72
C ALA A 281 -10.50 22.23 38.07
N LYS A 282 -11.14 21.84 39.18
CA LYS A 282 -10.68 22.22 40.53
C LYS A 282 -9.37 21.56 40.89
N ALA A 283 -9.21 20.27 40.53
CA ALA A 283 -7.97 19.52 40.75
C ALA A 283 -6.80 20.12 39.95
N ALA A 284 -6.99 20.46 38.70
CA ALA A 284 -6.01 21.16 37.87
C ALA A 284 -5.66 22.55 38.41
N GLY A 285 -6.66 23.32 38.86
CA GLY A 285 -6.47 24.64 39.47
C GLY A 285 -5.59 24.59 40.73
N LYS A 286 -5.73 23.55 41.57
CA LYS A 286 -4.87 23.34 42.75
C LYS A 286 -3.43 23.01 42.35
N ALA A 287 -3.22 22.36 41.18
CA ALA A 287 -1.92 22.15 40.62
C ALA A 287 -1.40 23.35 39.80
N SER A 288 -2.05 24.52 39.91
CA SER A 288 -1.76 25.76 39.17
C SER A 288 -1.83 25.61 37.65
N LEU A 289 -2.63 24.68 37.14
CA LEU A 289 -2.87 24.42 35.73
C LEU A 289 -4.25 24.89 35.27
N GLN A 290 -4.29 25.39 34.03
CA GLN A 290 -5.55 25.81 33.41
C GLN A 290 -6.09 24.67 32.49
N PRO A 291 -7.25 24.09 32.81
CA PRO A 291 -7.83 23.05 31.97
C PRO A 291 -8.43 23.65 30.69
N LYS A 292 -8.20 22.98 29.57
CA LYS A 292 -8.89 23.22 28.30
C LYS A 292 -9.95 22.16 28.11
N LYS A 293 -11.10 22.55 27.53
CA LYS A 293 -12.24 21.66 27.28
C LYS A 293 -12.47 21.52 25.78
N ALA A 294 -12.86 20.33 25.39
CA ALA A 294 -13.30 20.05 24.02
C ALA A 294 -14.45 19.03 24.10
N ALA A 295 -15.57 19.38 23.50
CA ALA A 295 -16.78 18.56 23.52
C ALA A 295 -16.92 17.76 22.24
N ALA A 296 -17.50 16.57 22.30
CA ALA A 296 -17.84 15.72 21.17
C ALA A 296 -16.66 15.44 20.23
N ILE A 297 -15.49 15.13 20.80
CA ILE A 297 -14.29 14.75 20.03
C ILE A 297 -14.44 13.29 19.59
N GLU A 298 -14.34 13.06 18.29
CA GLU A 298 -14.33 11.72 17.68
C GLU A 298 -12.92 11.10 17.75
N ARG A 299 -12.81 9.81 17.53
CA ARG A 299 -11.54 9.05 17.63
C ARG A 299 -10.45 9.52 16.67
N ASP A 300 -10.81 10.14 15.56
CA ASP A 300 -9.87 10.73 14.58
C ASP A 300 -9.45 12.18 14.93
N GLY A 301 -9.86 12.69 16.07
CA GLY A 301 -9.56 14.05 16.52
C GLY A 301 -10.52 15.11 15.95
N SER A 302 -11.51 14.71 15.18
CA SER A 302 -12.49 15.65 14.64
C SER A 302 -13.57 16.04 15.66
N GLN A 303 -14.09 17.24 15.50
CA GLN A 303 -15.26 17.76 16.16
C GLN A 303 -16.24 18.24 15.10
N LYS A 304 -17.42 17.62 15.01
CA LYS A 304 -18.42 17.93 13.96
C LYS A 304 -17.81 17.95 12.53
N GLY A 305 -16.93 16.99 12.25
CA GLY A 305 -16.29 16.86 10.93
C GLY A 305 -15.17 17.86 10.63
N LYS A 306 -14.71 18.63 11.62
CA LYS A 306 -13.54 19.53 11.50
C LYS A 306 -12.46 19.10 12.48
N ASP A 307 -11.20 19.30 12.14
CA ASP A 307 -10.10 19.10 13.06
C ASP A 307 -10.24 20.00 14.29
N ALA A 308 -10.21 19.40 15.47
CA ALA A 308 -10.30 20.10 16.74
C ALA A 308 -8.98 20.74 17.18
N GLY A 309 -7.88 20.53 16.44
CA GLY A 309 -6.54 21.03 16.80
C GLY A 309 -5.95 20.37 18.05
N ILE A 310 -6.43 19.19 18.43
CA ILE A 310 -5.94 18.42 19.57
C ILE A 310 -4.98 17.35 19.03
N PRO A 311 -3.79 17.21 19.61
CA PRO A 311 -2.85 16.18 19.16
C PRO A 311 -3.45 14.77 19.19
N ALA A 312 -3.17 13.97 18.17
CA ALA A 312 -3.72 12.62 18.03
C ALA A 312 -3.38 11.70 19.21
N SER A 313 -2.19 11.88 19.81
CA SER A 313 -1.76 11.17 21.02
C SER A 313 -2.67 11.47 22.23
N VAL A 314 -3.13 12.71 22.38
CA VAL A 314 -4.04 13.16 23.45
C VAL A 314 -5.44 12.57 23.22
N VAL A 315 -5.93 12.63 21.98
CA VAL A 315 -7.20 11.98 21.61
C VAL A 315 -7.13 10.48 21.87
N ALA A 316 -6.07 9.81 21.44
CA ALA A 316 -5.87 8.39 21.71
C ALA A 316 -5.81 8.09 23.22
N GLY A 317 -5.18 8.94 24.00
CA GLY A 317 -5.16 8.87 25.46
C GLY A 317 -6.55 8.95 26.06
N ALA A 318 -7.36 9.91 25.60
CA ALA A 318 -8.75 10.05 26.04
C ALA A 318 -9.60 8.81 25.70
N PHE A 319 -9.39 8.20 24.53
CA PHE A 319 -10.15 7.00 24.10
C PHE A 319 -9.69 5.69 24.76
N ARG A 320 -8.58 5.68 25.50
CA ARG A 320 -8.17 4.53 26.35
C ARG A 320 -8.89 4.52 27.70
N LEU A 321 -9.34 5.67 28.18
CA LEU A 321 -10.04 5.76 29.45
C LEU A 321 -11.40 5.07 29.35
N GLN A 322 -11.76 4.29 30.37
CA GLN A 322 -12.98 3.48 30.34
C GLN A 322 -14.19 4.22 30.94
N LYS A 323 -13.94 5.14 31.87
CA LYS A 323 -14.98 5.81 32.66
C LYS A 323 -14.77 7.33 32.68
N ALA A 324 -15.87 8.06 32.77
CA ALA A 324 -15.84 9.49 33.05
C ALA A 324 -15.15 9.75 34.39
N GLY A 325 -14.32 10.80 34.45
CA GLY A 325 -13.53 11.17 35.62
C GLY A 325 -12.17 10.46 35.76
N GLU A 326 -11.89 9.40 34.98
CA GLU A 326 -10.56 8.85 34.90
C GLU A 326 -9.62 9.84 34.22
N ILE A 327 -8.31 9.82 34.60
CA ILE A 327 -7.29 10.61 33.92
C ILE A 327 -6.26 9.70 33.26
N SER A 328 -5.71 10.16 32.15
CA SER A 328 -4.66 9.46 31.43
C SER A 328 -3.35 9.42 32.22
N ASP A 329 -2.44 8.56 31.77
CA ASP A 329 -1.02 8.75 32.01
C ASP A 329 -0.56 10.04 31.32
N ILE A 330 0.66 10.48 31.65
CA ILE A 330 1.28 11.64 31.03
C ILE A 330 1.54 11.32 29.55
N ILE A 331 1.06 12.19 28.67
CA ILE A 331 1.24 12.06 27.22
C ILE A 331 2.21 13.13 26.78
N GLN A 332 3.33 12.70 26.20
CA GLN A 332 4.31 13.62 25.61
C GLN A 332 4.04 13.77 24.11
N GLU A 333 3.95 15.01 23.66
CA GLU A 333 3.85 15.36 22.24
C GLU A 333 4.80 16.51 21.93
N GLY A 334 5.89 16.22 21.26
CA GLY A 334 6.92 17.21 20.93
C GLY A 334 7.58 17.83 22.18
N ASN A 335 7.31 19.11 22.42
CA ASN A 335 7.80 19.90 23.54
C ASN A 335 6.74 20.10 24.64
N SER A 336 5.64 19.40 24.56
CA SER A 336 4.49 19.56 25.43
C SER A 336 4.12 18.25 26.12
N PHE A 337 3.59 18.34 27.32
CA PHE A 337 3.07 17.22 28.08
C PHE A 337 1.60 17.47 28.41
N TYR A 338 0.79 16.43 28.30
CA TYR A 338 -0.65 16.48 28.48
C TYR A 338 -1.11 15.49 29.53
N ILE A 339 -2.14 15.87 30.27
CA ILE A 339 -2.97 14.96 31.07
C ILE A 339 -4.41 15.21 30.64
N VAL A 340 -5.11 14.18 30.21
CA VAL A 340 -6.48 14.27 29.71
C VAL A 340 -7.42 13.44 30.58
N THR A 341 -8.64 13.94 30.74
CA THR A 341 -9.78 13.24 31.35
C THR A 341 -10.95 13.21 30.39
N VAL A 342 -11.83 12.24 30.57
CA VAL A 342 -13.12 12.16 29.88
C VAL A 342 -14.21 12.65 30.84
N GLU A 343 -14.92 13.70 30.44
CA GLU A 343 -16.09 14.22 31.22
C GLU A 343 -17.39 13.48 30.84
N GLY A 344 -17.51 13.07 29.57
CA GLY A 344 -18.66 12.35 29.04
C GLY A 344 -18.33 11.46 27.88
N VAL A 345 -19.05 10.37 27.71
CA VAL A 345 -18.98 9.46 26.59
C VAL A 345 -20.29 9.41 25.86
N SER A 346 -20.31 9.78 24.61
CA SER A 346 -21.46 9.62 23.70
C SER A 346 -21.22 8.39 22.83
N PRO A 347 -21.85 7.25 23.14
CA PRO A 347 -21.64 6.03 22.34
C PRO A 347 -22.17 6.20 20.92
N ALA A 348 -21.66 5.39 20.02
CA ALA A 348 -22.20 5.30 18.67
C ALA A 348 -23.69 4.91 18.74
N ARG A 349 -24.53 5.67 18.04
CA ARG A 349 -25.96 5.44 17.94
C ARG A 349 -26.44 5.50 16.50
N GLN A 350 -27.58 4.95 16.25
CA GLN A 350 -28.24 5.11 14.96
C GLN A 350 -28.60 6.59 14.76
N LEU A 351 -28.22 7.13 13.61
CA LEU A 351 -28.57 8.49 13.22
C LEU A 351 -30.04 8.54 12.76
N ALA A 352 -30.78 9.53 13.18
CA ALA A 352 -32.15 9.75 12.71
C ALA A 352 -32.13 10.25 11.24
N LEU A 353 -33.22 9.99 10.52
CA LEU A 353 -33.38 10.44 9.14
C LEU A 353 -33.10 11.94 8.97
N ALA A 354 -33.59 12.79 9.90
CA ALA A 354 -33.38 14.23 9.86
C ALA A 354 -31.88 14.62 9.91
N GLU A 355 -31.06 13.84 10.62
CA GLU A 355 -29.62 14.11 10.76
C GLU A 355 -28.80 13.75 9.52
N VAL A 356 -29.32 12.87 8.67
CA VAL A 356 -28.60 12.35 7.49
C VAL A 356 -29.27 12.70 6.16
N SER A 357 -30.47 13.28 6.19
CA SER A 357 -31.32 13.53 5.03
C SER A 357 -30.59 14.29 3.92
N GLU A 358 -29.91 15.38 4.26
CA GLU A 358 -29.14 16.18 3.29
C GLU A 358 -28.02 15.35 2.63
N ARG A 359 -27.27 14.59 3.45
CA ARG A 359 -26.20 13.72 2.98
C ARG A 359 -26.72 12.61 2.07
N LEU A 360 -27.83 11.98 2.46
CA LEU A 360 -28.47 10.91 1.65
C LEU A 360 -29.07 11.46 0.37
N THR A 361 -29.68 12.64 0.41
CA THR A 361 -30.17 13.33 -0.80
C THR A 361 -29.04 13.58 -1.80
N LYS A 362 -27.90 14.07 -1.31
CA LYS A 362 -26.72 14.31 -2.15
C LYS A 362 -26.18 13.01 -2.75
N LEU A 363 -26.08 11.95 -1.94
CA LEU A 363 -25.62 10.63 -2.38
C LEU A 363 -26.55 10.06 -3.46
N LEU A 364 -27.87 10.05 -3.20
CA LEU A 364 -28.85 9.53 -4.16
C LEU A 364 -28.90 10.35 -5.47
N LYS A 365 -28.71 11.67 -5.37
CA LYS A 365 -28.58 12.51 -6.58
C LYS A 365 -27.37 12.09 -7.41
N GLN A 366 -26.24 11.84 -6.76
CA GLN A 366 -25.03 11.39 -7.45
C GLN A 366 -25.24 10.01 -8.09
N GLU A 367 -25.78 9.04 -7.36
CA GLU A 367 -26.08 7.71 -7.89
C GLU A 367 -27.04 7.74 -9.07
N LYS A 368 -28.12 8.54 -8.97
CA LYS A 368 -29.06 8.75 -10.09
C LYS A 368 -28.39 9.40 -11.29
N ALA A 369 -27.61 10.45 -11.07
CA ALA A 369 -26.88 11.12 -12.14
C ALA A 369 -25.90 10.18 -12.84
N GLU A 370 -25.19 9.34 -12.11
CA GLU A 370 -24.28 8.34 -12.66
C GLU A 370 -25.03 7.28 -13.47
N LYS A 371 -26.19 6.81 -12.99
CA LYS A 371 -27.02 5.88 -13.71
C LYS A 371 -27.57 6.47 -15.01
N ILE A 372 -28.16 7.68 -14.95
CA ILE A 372 -28.68 8.38 -16.13
C ILE A 372 -27.56 8.62 -17.13
N LEU A 373 -26.38 9.05 -16.67
CA LEU A 373 -25.20 9.24 -17.52
C LEU A 373 -24.82 7.93 -18.20
N ALA A 374 -24.67 6.83 -17.43
CA ALA A 374 -24.28 5.53 -17.96
C ALA A 374 -25.29 5.01 -19.01
N ASP A 375 -26.59 5.07 -18.69
CA ASP A 375 -27.65 4.63 -19.60
C ASP A 375 -27.67 5.48 -20.89
N SER A 376 -27.58 6.80 -20.76
CA SER A 376 -27.57 7.73 -21.88
C SER A 376 -26.34 7.58 -22.76
N ALA A 377 -25.17 7.47 -22.11
CA ALA A 377 -23.89 7.31 -22.80
C ALA A 377 -23.80 5.97 -23.53
N ASN A 378 -24.22 4.86 -22.91
CA ASN A 378 -24.29 3.55 -23.57
C ASN A 378 -25.22 3.58 -24.78
N LYS A 379 -26.43 4.15 -24.63
CA LYS A 379 -27.37 4.29 -25.73
C LYS A 379 -26.79 5.09 -26.89
N ALA A 380 -26.12 6.20 -26.60
CA ALA A 380 -25.49 7.02 -27.62
C ALA A 380 -24.32 6.31 -28.31
N VAL A 381 -23.47 5.61 -27.58
CA VAL A 381 -22.36 4.82 -28.12
C VAL A 381 -22.91 3.71 -29.06
N GLU A 382 -23.97 2.99 -28.64
CA GLU A 382 -24.59 1.96 -29.48
C GLU A 382 -25.22 2.53 -30.74
N GLN A 383 -25.91 3.68 -30.66
CA GLN A 383 -26.46 4.38 -31.82
C GLN A 383 -25.39 4.80 -32.82
N ILE A 384 -24.26 5.35 -32.30
CA ILE A 384 -23.15 5.74 -33.16
C ILE A 384 -22.51 4.51 -33.80
N ARG A 385 -22.31 3.43 -33.03
CA ARG A 385 -21.74 2.17 -33.53
C ARG A 385 -22.62 1.58 -34.66
N ALA A 386 -23.94 1.57 -34.48
CA ALA A 386 -24.86 1.12 -35.50
C ALA A 386 -24.84 2.02 -36.78
N ALA A 387 -24.71 3.34 -36.59
CA ALA A 387 -24.59 4.29 -37.70
C ALA A 387 -23.29 4.08 -38.48
N LEU A 388 -22.15 3.89 -37.80
CA LEU A 388 -20.85 3.55 -38.40
C LEU A 388 -20.95 2.24 -39.21
N ALA A 389 -21.56 1.20 -38.63
CA ALA A 389 -21.76 -0.07 -39.31
C ALA A 389 -22.65 0.05 -40.57
N SER A 390 -23.54 1.06 -40.64
CA SER A 390 -24.35 1.37 -41.83
C SER A 390 -23.61 2.27 -42.85
N GLY A 391 -22.32 2.57 -42.62
CA GLY A 391 -21.47 3.37 -43.52
C GLY A 391 -21.57 4.89 -43.34
N LYS A 392 -22.22 5.39 -42.28
CA LYS A 392 -22.24 6.82 -41.98
C LYS A 392 -20.87 7.29 -41.46
N SER A 393 -20.56 8.56 -41.66
CA SER A 393 -19.37 9.17 -41.07
C SER A 393 -19.53 9.27 -39.55
N PHE A 394 -18.41 9.25 -38.82
CA PHE A 394 -18.42 9.45 -37.36
C PHE A 394 -19.05 10.80 -36.97
N ALA A 395 -18.74 11.87 -37.70
CA ALA A 395 -19.29 13.19 -37.44
C ALA A 395 -20.79 13.24 -37.53
N ASP A 396 -21.37 12.61 -38.59
CA ASP A 396 -22.84 12.55 -38.77
C ASP A 396 -23.50 11.66 -37.71
N ALA A 397 -22.87 10.53 -37.37
CA ALA A 397 -23.34 9.64 -36.32
C ALA A 397 -23.37 10.30 -34.94
N ALA A 398 -22.31 11.00 -34.58
CA ALA A 398 -22.20 11.73 -33.30
C ALA A 398 -23.21 12.89 -33.23
N LYS A 399 -23.39 13.62 -34.35
CA LYS A 399 -24.39 14.68 -34.45
C LYS A 399 -25.82 14.13 -34.33
N GLN A 400 -26.11 13.03 -34.97
CA GLN A 400 -27.43 12.35 -34.87
C GLN A 400 -27.72 11.88 -33.44
N ALA A 401 -26.70 11.38 -32.73
CA ALA A 401 -26.80 10.98 -31.33
C ALA A 401 -26.81 12.15 -30.34
N GLY A 402 -26.60 13.40 -30.82
CA GLY A 402 -26.61 14.59 -30.00
C GLY A 402 -25.43 14.67 -29.02
N VAL A 403 -24.30 13.99 -29.28
CA VAL A 403 -23.15 13.94 -28.41
C VAL A 403 -22.10 14.95 -28.83
N LYS A 404 -21.53 15.64 -27.83
CA LYS A 404 -20.38 16.53 -28.07
C LYS A 404 -19.12 15.70 -28.28
N THR A 405 -18.32 16.13 -29.27
CA THR A 405 -17.03 15.50 -29.57
C THR A 405 -15.89 16.47 -29.31
N GLN A 406 -14.77 15.90 -28.87
CA GLN A 406 -13.50 16.63 -28.68
C GLN A 406 -12.44 15.89 -29.50
N GLN A 407 -11.73 16.59 -30.38
CA GLN A 407 -10.62 16.02 -31.12
C GLN A 407 -9.32 16.09 -30.30
N ILE A 408 -8.57 15.00 -30.29
CA ILE A 408 -7.17 14.96 -29.87
C ILE A 408 -6.31 14.62 -31.09
N THR A 409 -5.17 15.29 -31.23
CA THR A 409 -4.28 15.10 -32.38
C THR A 409 -2.81 15.16 -31.95
N GLY A 410 -2.00 14.23 -32.45
CA GLY A 410 -0.57 14.21 -32.25
C GLY A 410 -0.13 13.81 -30.85
N ILE A 411 -1.04 13.33 -30.00
CA ILE A 411 -0.76 12.90 -28.63
C ILE A 411 -0.44 11.41 -28.66
N THR A 412 0.58 11.01 -27.88
CA THR A 412 0.88 9.59 -27.63
C THR A 412 0.47 9.21 -26.20
N PRO A 413 0.10 7.96 -25.94
CA PRO A 413 -0.16 7.48 -24.58
C PRO A 413 1.03 7.66 -23.61
N SER A 414 2.26 7.67 -24.14
CA SER A 414 3.51 7.85 -23.38
C SER A 414 4.02 9.28 -23.34
N ASP A 415 3.25 10.26 -23.82
CA ASP A 415 3.67 11.66 -23.88
C ASP A 415 3.74 12.28 -22.48
N THR A 416 4.94 12.49 -21.96
CA THR A 416 5.17 13.08 -20.64
C THR A 416 4.84 14.56 -20.54
N LYS A 417 4.62 15.24 -21.69
CA LYS A 417 4.22 16.65 -21.75
C LYS A 417 2.71 16.83 -21.79
N ALA A 418 1.97 15.78 -22.13
CA ALA A 418 0.52 15.79 -22.13
C ALA A 418 -0.04 15.76 -20.72
N THR A 419 -1.23 16.31 -20.50
CA THR A 419 -1.94 16.18 -19.23
C THR A 419 -2.35 14.73 -18.99
N GLN A 420 -2.61 14.36 -17.72
CA GLN A 420 -3.11 13.02 -17.39
C GLN A 420 -4.40 12.67 -18.15
N GLU A 421 -5.30 13.64 -18.32
CA GLU A 421 -6.52 13.46 -19.12
C GLU A 421 -6.19 13.13 -20.58
N GLN A 422 -5.30 13.88 -21.21
CA GLN A 422 -4.89 13.65 -22.60
C GLN A 422 -4.22 12.28 -22.78
N GLN A 423 -3.37 11.88 -21.83
CA GLN A 423 -2.74 10.55 -21.84
C GLN A 423 -3.78 9.45 -21.69
N ALA A 424 -4.76 9.60 -20.79
CA ALA A 424 -5.85 8.63 -20.61
C ALA A 424 -6.70 8.50 -21.87
N LEU A 425 -7.05 9.62 -22.51
CA LEU A 425 -7.82 9.62 -23.78
C LEU A 425 -7.02 8.96 -24.91
N ALA A 426 -5.73 9.24 -25.04
CA ALA A 426 -4.86 8.59 -26.01
C ALA A 426 -4.72 7.09 -25.73
N SER A 427 -4.57 6.72 -24.45
CA SER A 427 -4.47 5.31 -24.01
C SER A 427 -5.72 4.49 -24.35
N ALA A 428 -6.90 5.12 -24.28
CA ALA A 428 -8.16 4.47 -24.64
C ALA A 428 -8.24 4.03 -26.12
N THR A 429 -7.33 4.54 -26.96
CA THR A 429 -7.25 4.14 -28.36
C THR A 429 -6.33 2.95 -28.62
N LEU A 430 -5.55 2.48 -27.64
CA LEU A 430 -4.48 1.51 -27.85
C LEU A 430 -4.94 0.20 -28.52
N SER A 431 -6.09 -0.32 -28.09
CA SER A 431 -6.68 -1.55 -28.64
C SER A 431 -7.48 -1.34 -29.91
N LEU A 432 -7.76 -0.09 -30.32
CA LEU A 432 -8.63 0.21 -31.44
C LEU A 432 -7.90 0.12 -32.78
N LYS A 433 -8.63 -0.29 -33.80
CA LYS A 433 -8.27 -0.11 -35.21
C LYS A 433 -8.73 1.27 -35.70
N GLU A 434 -8.10 1.77 -36.78
CA GLU A 434 -8.56 2.97 -37.44
C GLU A 434 -10.02 2.79 -37.91
N GLY A 435 -10.87 3.77 -37.65
CA GLY A 435 -12.30 3.71 -37.89
C GLY A 435 -13.15 3.00 -36.82
N GLU A 436 -12.54 2.62 -35.71
CA GLU A 436 -13.23 1.87 -34.63
C GLU A 436 -13.59 2.79 -33.46
N LEU A 437 -14.82 2.60 -32.95
CA LEU A 437 -15.32 3.23 -31.72
C LEU A 437 -15.15 2.27 -30.53
N GLY A 438 -14.38 2.68 -29.54
CA GLY A 438 -14.13 1.94 -28.32
C GLY A 438 -15.33 1.81 -27.40
N ALA A 439 -15.16 1.06 -26.33
CA ALA A 439 -16.13 0.95 -25.25
C ALA A 439 -16.19 2.26 -24.43
N LEU A 440 -17.34 2.46 -23.75
CA LEU A 440 -17.48 3.54 -22.77
C LEU A 440 -16.54 3.31 -21.60
N GLN A 441 -15.81 4.35 -21.21
CA GLN A 441 -14.87 4.33 -20.09
C GLN A 441 -15.26 5.42 -19.07
N ALA A 442 -15.06 5.13 -17.79
CA ALA A 442 -15.27 6.10 -16.72
C ALA A 442 -14.13 7.11 -16.66
N ALA A 443 -14.46 8.35 -16.31
CA ALA A 443 -13.50 9.42 -16.05
C ALA A 443 -13.93 10.20 -14.79
N PRO A 444 -13.02 10.93 -14.15
CA PRO A 444 -13.35 11.74 -12.95
C PRO A 444 -14.51 12.72 -13.17
N TRP A 445 -14.64 13.23 -14.40
CA TRP A 445 -15.68 14.18 -14.81
C TRP A 445 -16.95 13.52 -15.38
N GLY A 446 -16.97 12.20 -15.57
CA GLY A 446 -18.12 11.48 -16.12
C GLY A 446 -17.71 10.22 -16.86
N ALA A 447 -17.98 10.15 -18.17
CA ALA A 447 -17.59 9.03 -19.03
C ALA A 447 -17.19 9.50 -20.43
N PHE A 448 -16.47 8.65 -21.15
CA PHE A 448 -16.09 8.94 -22.54
C PHE A 448 -15.95 7.65 -23.36
N ALA A 449 -16.03 7.80 -24.68
CA ALA A 449 -15.62 6.78 -25.62
C ALA A 449 -14.74 7.41 -26.71
N ALA A 450 -13.69 6.70 -27.11
CA ALA A 450 -12.74 7.17 -28.12
C ALA A 450 -13.03 6.51 -29.48
N TYR A 451 -13.07 7.30 -30.53
CA TYR A 451 -13.09 6.84 -31.91
C TYR A 451 -11.73 7.12 -32.54
N LEU A 452 -11.00 6.10 -32.95
CA LEU A 452 -9.69 6.26 -33.57
C LEU A 452 -9.83 6.60 -35.05
N GLU A 453 -9.47 7.84 -35.43
CA GLU A 453 -9.43 8.24 -36.84
C GLU A 453 -8.17 7.75 -37.52
N LYS A 454 -7.02 7.97 -36.88
CA LYS A 454 -5.70 7.63 -37.43
C LYS A 454 -4.67 7.38 -36.36
N ARG A 455 -3.77 6.45 -36.62
CA ARG A 455 -2.56 6.20 -35.83
C ARG A 455 -1.35 6.36 -36.73
N ALA A 456 -0.53 7.35 -36.46
CA ALA A 456 0.69 7.57 -37.24
C ALA A 456 1.72 6.46 -36.95
N PRO A 457 2.35 5.88 -37.99
CA PRO A 457 3.45 4.92 -37.77
C PRO A 457 4.65 5.62 -37.12
N LEU A 458 5.44 4.84 -36.38
CA LEU A 458 6.74 5.32 -35.92
C LEU A 458 7.68 5.46 -37.10
N THR A 459 8.48 6.52 -37.08
CA THR A 459 9.62 6.66 -37.98
C THR A 459 10.70 5.62 -37.67
N ASP A 460 11.59 5.31 -38.61
CA ASP A 460 12.69 4.37 -38.38
C ASP A 460 13.59 4.79 -37.20
N ALA A 461 13.79 6.09 -37.02
CA ALA A 461 14.56 6.61 -35.88
C ALA A 461 13.86 6.33 -34.55
N GLN A 462 12.55 6.60 -34.45
CA GLN A 462 11.74 6.30 -33.25
C GLN A 462 11.68 4.78 -32.98
N TRP A 463 11.50 3.98 -34.03
CA TRP A 463 11.53 2.52 -33.91
C TRP A 463 12.85 2.03 -33.33
N LYS A 464 13.99 2.47 -33.87
CA LYS A 464 15.32 2.12 -33.36
C LYS A 464 15.52 2.55 -31.92
N GLN A 465 14.98 3.71 -31.55
CA GLN A 465 15.07 4.22 -30.17
C GLN A 465 14.35 3.34 -29.16
N HIS A 466 13.16 2.82 -29.49
CA HIS A 466 12.28 2.13 -28.52
C HIS A 466 12.32 0.61 -28.60
N ASN A 467 12.63 0.04 -29.76
CA ASN A 467 12.57 -1.40 -30.03
C ASN A 467 13.35 -2.24 -29.00
N ALA A 468 14.63 -1.93 -28.77
CA ALA A 468 15.46 -2.75 -27.88
C ALA A 468 14.94 -2.75 -26.44
N ALA A 469 14.52 -1.59 -25.92
CA ALA A 469 13.97 -1.47 -24.58
C ALA A 469 12.62 -2.20 -24.44
N LEU A 470 11.73 -2.05 -25.43
CA LEU A 470 10.45 -2.75 -25.47
C LEU A 470 10.63 -4.26 -25.54
N SER A 471 11.49 -4.74 -26.43
CA SER A 471 11.78 -6.17 -26.56
C SER A 471 12.29 -6.76 -25.25
N LYS A 472 13.21 -6.07 -24.58
CA LYS A 472 13.74 -6.48 -23.27
C LYS A 472 12.65 -6.50 -22.20
N THR A 473 11.81 -5.47 -22.14
CA THR A 473 10.73 -5.37 -21.15
C THR A 473 9.69 -6.46 -21.37
N LEU A 474 9.23 -6.64 -22.60
CA LEU A 474 8.26 -7.70 -22.95
C LEU A 474 8.82 -9.09 -22.62
N LEU A 475 10.07 -9.37 -23.01
CA LEU A 475 10.73 -10.64 -22.71
C LEU A 475 10.82 -10.88 -21.19
N SER A 476 11.14 -9.84 -20.43
CA SER A 476 11.19 -9.92 -18.95
C SER A 476 9.82 -10.22 -18.37
N ASN A 477 8.79 -9.53 -18.83
CA ASN A 477 7.41 -9.71 -18.35
C ASN A 477 6.87 -11.11 -18.68
N GLU A 478 7.07 -11.57 -19.92
CA GLU A 478 6.64 -12.91 -20.34
C GLU A 478 7.33 -14.01 -19.53
N ARG A 479 8.64 -13.85 -19.29
CA ARG A 479 9.39 -14.78 -18.45
C ARG A 479 8.92 -14.77 -17.00
N GLU A 480 8.59 -13.60 -16.46
CA GLU A 480 8.05 -13.47 -15.10
C GLU A 480 6.69 -14.15 -15.00
N LEU A 481 5.77 -13.87 -15.92
CA LEU A 481 4.44 -14.50 -15.95
C LEU A 481 4.54 -16.03 -16.08
N LEU A 482 5.39 -16.53 -16.97
CA LEU A 482 5.59 -17.98 -17.14
C LEU A 482 6.13 -18.63 -15.86
N PHE A 483 7.10 -17.99 -15.19
CA PHE A 483 7.66 -18.52 -13.95
C PHE A 483 6.64 -18.53 -12.81
N LEU A 484 5.86 -17.47 -12.67
CA LEU A 484 4.78 -17.39 -11.67
C LEU A 484 3.69 -18.46 -11.94
N GLU A 485 3.32 -18.66 -13.21
CA GLU A 485 2.36 -19.71 -13.58
C GLU A 485 2.89 -21.11 -13.31
N TRP A 486 4.18 -21.34 -13.59
CA TRP A 486 4.83 -22.59 -13.23
C TRP A 486 4.83 -22.82 -11.71
N LEU A 487 5.19 -21.81 -10.90
CA LEU A 487 5.14 -21.89 -9.43
C LEU A 487 3.71 -22.21 -8.97
N ARG A 488 2.71 -21.55 -9.53
CA ARG A 488 1.29 -21.80 -9.21
C ARG A 488 0.90 -23.25 -9.50
N THR A 489 1.30 -23.76 -10.63
CA THR A 489 1.04 -25.16 -11.05
C THR A 489 1.75 -26.15 -10.15
N ALA A 490 3.01 -25.93 -9.84
CA ALA A 490 3.80 -26.77 -8.93
C ALA A 490 3.25 -26.76 -7.51
N ARG A 491 2.78 -25.60 -7.01
CA ARG A 491 2.01 -25.51 -5.73
C ARG A 491 0.74 -26.33 -5.76
N GLY A 492 0.02 -26.34 -6.89
CA GLY A 492 -1.16 -27.21 -7.07
C GLY A 492 -0.81 -28.68 -6.95
N ALA A 493 0.30 -29.11 -7.58
CA ALA A 493 0.83 -30.47 -7.49
C ALA A 493 1.31 -30.83 -6.07
N ALA A 494 1.80 -29.86 -5.31
CA ALA A 494 2.23 -30.03 -3.92
C ALA A 494 1.10 -30.39 -2.96
N LYS A 495 -0.18 -30.22 -3.37
CA LYS A 495 -1.38 -30.54 -2.58
C LYS A 495 -1.32 -29.96 -1.18
N VAL A 496 -1.00 -28.67 -1.07
CA VAL A 496 -0.88 -27.95 0.20
C VAL A 496 -2.19 -28.06 0.98
N ARG A 497 -2.11 -28.67 2.16
CA ARG A 497 -3.24 -28.75 3.12
C ARG A 497 -2.79 -28.14 4.43
N MET A 498 -3.38 -27.02 4.81
CA MET A 498 -3.14 -26.44 6.14
C MET A 498 -3.79 -27.34 7.22
N MET A 499 -3.01 -27.73 8.22
CA MET A 499 -3.48 -28.50 9.35
C MET A 499 -4.01 -27.53 10.41
N GLY A 500 -5.28 -27.11 10.28
CA GLY A 500 -5.97 -26.30 11.28
C GLY A 500 -6.78 -27.18 12.23
N ARG A 501 -7.03 -26.70 13.44
CA ARG A 501 -7.95 -27.35 14.39
C ARG A 501 -9.25 -27.75 13.67
N GLN A 502 -9.49 -29.04 13.50
CA GLN A 502 -10.86 -29.53 13.38
C GLN A 502 -11.53 -29.29 14.72
N GLY A 503 -12.53 -28.44 14.75
CA GLY A 503 -13.64 -28.42 15.69
C GLY A 503 -13.32 -28.04 17.14
N ALA A 504 -13.76 -26.90 17.56
CA ALA A 504 -14.48 -26.72 18.83
C ALA A 504 -15.70 -25.86 18.57
#